data_7be3849affce723b53c8327bb93447d4
#
_entry.id   7be3849affce723b53c8327bb93447d4
#
_cell.length_a   1.000
_cell.length_b   1.000
_cell.length_c   1.000
_cell.angle_alpha   90.00
_cell.angle_beta   90.00
_cell.angle_gamma   90.00
#
_symmetry.space_group_name_H-M   'P 1'
#
loop_
_entity.id
_entity.type
_entity.pdbx_description
1 polymer ?
#
loop_
_entity_poly.entity_id
_entity_poly.type
_entity_poly.pdbx_seq_one_letter_code
_entity_poly.pdbx_strand_id
1 'polypeptide(L)'
;IILLMADQMRGDCLGIAGHSDVKTPFLDALAAEGVRYENAYSACPTCVPARASLYTGMSQEHTGRVGYEDLVPWDYSHTLAGELSKAGYYTQCVGKMHVHPLRNNLGFNDVRLHDGYLHAYRRPTTPSYEDQRVADDYYWWLKQQLGVDADPVDTGLDCNSWVVRPWIYEEKYHPTNWVASECRDFLRRRDRSKPFFLMASFVRPHLSLIHISEPTRPINL
;
A
#
# COMPACT_ATOMS: atom_id res chain seq x y z
N ILE A 1 8.90 -13.33 -9.10
CA ILE A 1 8.54 -11.92 -9.41
C ILE A 1 8.29 -11.19 -8.09
N ILE A 2 8.86 -10.00 -7.93
CA ILE A 2 8.57 -9.11 -6.78
C ILE A 2 8.16 -7.76 -7.33
N LEU A 3 7.02 -7.25 -6.88
CA LEU A 3 6.54 -5.89 -7.13
C LEU A 3 6.59 -5.10 -5.83
N LEU A 4 7.50 -4.12 -5.74
CA LEU A 4 7.56 -3.17 -4.63
C LEU A 4 6.80 -1.91 -5.02
N MET A 5 5.82 -1.52 -4.22
CA MET A 5 5.00 -0.34 -4.48
C MET A 5 4.89 0.53 -3.23
N ALA A 6 5.19 1.80 -3.38
CA ALA A 6 4.97 2.82 -2.35
C ALA A 6 3.81 3.72 -2.79
N ASP A 7 2.83 3.90 -1.92
CA ASP A 7 1.64 4.67 -2.25
C ASP A 7 1.96 6.17 -2.28
N GLN A 8 1.59 6.81 -3.38
CA GLN A 8 1.76 8.26 -3.60
C GLN A 8 3.21 8.76 -3.52
N MET A 9 4.19 7.90 -3.76
CA MET A 9 5.60 8.30 -3.82
C MET A 9 5.88 9.03 -5.13
N ARG A 10 6.50 10.19 -5.03
CA ARG A 10 6.91 10.97 -6.20
C ARG A 10 8.15 10.36 -6.86
N GLY A 11 8.19 10.38 -8.18
CA GLY A 11 9.31 9.85 -8.95
C GLY A 11 10.64 10.59 -8.76
N ASP A 12 10.59 11.86 -8.35
CA ASP A 12 11.75 12.68 -8.03
C ASP A 12 12.25 12.53 -6.57
N CYS A 13 11.52 11.83 -5.71
CA CYS A 13 11.93 11.54 -4.33
C CYS A 13 12.85 10.30 -4.23
N LEU A 14 13.85 10.23 -5.09
CA LEU A 14 14.89 9.19 -5.11
C LEU A 14 16.27 9.84 -5.17
N GLY A 15 17.27 9.26 -4.49
CA GLY A 15 18.66 9.73 -4.55
C GLY A 15 19.20 9.73 -5.98
N ILE A 16 18.97 8.65 -6.73
CA ILE A 16 19.37 8.52 -8.14
C ILE A 16 18.63 9.49 -9.08
N ALA A 17 17.49 10.04 -8.65
CA ALA A 17 16.78 11.10 -9.37
C ALA A 17 17.33 12.51 -9.07
N GLY A 18 18.33 12.61 -8.19
CA GLY A 18 18.98 13.88 -7.84
C GLY A 18 18.32 14.62 -6.67
N HIS A 19 17.47 13.95 -5.87
CA HIS A 19 16.87 14.61 -4.71
C HIS A 19 17.94 14.99 -3.68
N SER A 20 17.94 16.25 -3.19
CA SER A 20 18.99 16.77 -2.30
C SER A 20 18.98 16.10 -0.92
N ASP A 21 17.80 15.86 -0.37
CA ASP A 21 17.62 15.47 1.02
C ASP A 21 17.24 14.00 1.20
N VAL A 22 16.38 13.46 0.31
CA VAL A 22 15.96 12.07 0.37
C VAL A 22 17.10 11.15 -0.04
N LYS A 23 17.46 10.21 0.82
CA LYS A 23 18.48 9.19 0.57
C LYS A 23 17.84 7.82 0.41
N THR A 24 18.05 7.21 -0.75
CA THR A 24 17.48 5.91 -1.11
C THR A 24 18.57 4.92 -1.58
N PRO A 25 19.60 4.64 -0.75
CA PRO A 25 20.81 3.96 -1.21
C PRO A 25 20.55 2.57 -1.80
N PHE A 26 19.57 1.83 -1.28
CA PHE A 26 19.23 0.51 -1.79
C PHE A 26 18.43 0.56 -3.09
N LEU A 27 17.54 1.53 -3.26
CA LEU A 27 16.85 1.75 -4.54
C LEU A 27 17.79 2.30 -5.59
N ASP A 28 18.72 3.16 -5.20
CA ASP A 28 19.75 3.71 -6.06
C ASP A 28 20.68 2.59 -6.58
N ALA A 29 21.10 1.67 -5.70
CA ALA A 29 21.88 0.50 -6.09
C ALA A 29 21.11 -0.42 -7.05
N LEU A 30 19.82 -0.70 -6.74
CA LEU A 30 18.97 -1.50 -7.61
C LEU A 30 18.80 -0.85 -9.00
N ALA A 31 18.63 0.46 -9.05
CA ALA A 31 18.51 1.18 -10.31
C ALA A 31 19.82 1.18 -11.11
N ALA A 32 20.97 1.19 -10.43
CA ALA A 32 22.30 1.09 -11.08
C ALA A 32 22.56 -0.30 -11.71
N GLU A 33 21.96 -1.35 -11.16
CA GLU A 33 22.06 -2.72 -11.66
C GLU A 33 20.95 -3.08 -12.67
N GLY A 34 19.91 -2.26 -12.75
CA GLY A 34 18.70 -2.50 -13.54
C GLY A 34 18.41 -1.43 -14.58
N VAL A 35 17.11 -1.21 -14.81
CA VAL A 35 16.61 -0.18 -15.73
C VAL A 35 15.72 0.78 -14.96
N ARG A 36 16.04 2.08 -15.02
CA ARG A 36 15.19 3.15 -14.51
C ARG A 36 14.40 3.80 -15.64
N TYR A 37 13.10 3.79 -15.53
CA TYR A 37 12.21 4.50 -16.43
C TYR A 37 12.01 5.94 -15.92
N GLU A 38 12.48 6.93 -16.65
CA GLU A 38 12.38 8.35 -16.26
C GLU A 38 10.96 8.91 -16.44
N ASN A 39 10.24 8.38 -17.42
CA ASN A 39 8.89 8.81 -17.79
C ASN A 39 7.88 7.67 -17.57
N ALA A 40 7.74 7.22 -16.32
CA ALA A 40 6.72 6.27 -15.93
C ALA A 40 5.52 6.99 -15.32
N TYR A 41 4.34 6.75 -15.86
CA TYR A 41 3.11 7.43 -15.45
C TYR A 41 2.10 6.44 -14.90
N SER A 42 1.41 6.82 -13.82
CA SER A 42 0.24 6.11 -13.36
C SER A 42 -0.94 6.35 -14.30
N ALA A 43 -1.78 5.34 -14.49
CA ALA A 43 -3.01 5.48 -15.26
C ALA A 43 -3.96 6.56 -14.66
N CYS A 44 -3.87 6.77 -13.34
CA CYS A 44 -4.62 7.80 -12.63
C CYS A 44 -3.83 8.22 -11.37
N PRO A 45 -3.83 9.51 -10.98
CA PRO A 45 -3.15 9.97 -9.77
C PRO A 45 -3.94 9.69 -8.47
N THR A 46 -4.86 8.73 -8.47
CA THR A 46 -5.72 8.38 -7.34
C THR A 46 -5.69 6.87 -7.09
N CYS A 47 -5.61 6.44 -5.81
CA CYS A 47 -5.32 5.06 -5.43
C CYS A 47 -6.25 4.01 -6.06
N VAL A 48 -7.57 4.17 -5.92
CA VAL A 48 -8.56 3.16 -6.36
C VAL A 48 -8.48 2.91 -7.87
N PRO A 49 -8.62 3.91 -8.76
CA PRO A 49 -8.53 3.67 -10.20
C PRO A 49 -7.12 3.29 -10.68
N ALA A 50 -6.05 3.82 -10.08
CA ALA A 50 -4.69 3.41 -10.41
C ALA A 50 -4.47 1.92 -10.10
N ARG A 51 -4.94 1.46 -8.94
CA ARG A 51 -4.84 0.05 -8.54
C ARG A 51 -5.73 -0.85 -9.38
N ALA A 52 -6.92 -0.38 -9.79
CA ALA A 52 -7.76 -1.15 -10.71
C ALA A 52 -7.03 -1.42 -12.03
N SER A 53 -6.42 -0.40 -12.62
CA SER A 53 -5.62 -0.58 -13.84
C SER A 53 -4.41 -1.50 -13.62
N LEU A 54 -3.72 -1.38 -12.49
CA LEU A 54 -2.59 -2.24 -12.14
C LEU A 54 -3.01 -3.71 -11.98
N TYR A 55 -4.09 -3.96 -11.25
CA TYR A 55 -4.52 -5.33 -10.96
C TYR A 55 -5.17 -6.04 -12.15
N THR A 56 -5.76 -5.30 -13.08
CA THR A 56 -6.49 -5.88 -14.21
C THR A 56 -5.74 -5.77 -15.53
N GLY A 57 -4.76 -4.88 -15.65
CA GLY A 57 -4.13 -4.53 -16.92
C GLY A 57 -5.02 -3.73 -17.86
N MET A 58 -6.20 -3.28 -17.41
CA MET A 58 -7.17 -2.54 -18.22
C MET A 58 -7.03 -1.03 -18.02
N SER A 59 -7.41 -0.27 -19.05
CA SER A 59 -7.57 1.18 -18.93
C SER A 59 -8.73 1.54 -17.99
N GLN A 60 -8.77 2.80 -17.54
CA GLN A 60 -9.84 3.30 -16.66
C GLN A 60 -11.23 3.14 -17.25
N GLU A 61 -11.37 3.36 -18.56
CA GLU A 61 -12.63 3.17 -19.29
C GLU A 61 -13.16 1.75 -19.17
N HIS A 62 -12.25 0.76 -19.27
CA HIS A 62 -12.62 -0.66 -19.20
C HIS A 62 -12.80 -1.16 -17.77
N THR A 63 -12.09 -0.58 -16.79
CA THR A 63 -12.32 -0.91 -15.39
C THR A 63 -13.59 -0.27 -14.84
N GLY A 64 -14.14 0.74 -15.51
CA GLY A 64 -15.24 1.57 -15.02
C GLY A 64 -14.88 2.51 -13.87
N ARG A 65 -13.57 2.61 -13.52
CA ARG A 65 -13.10 3.43 -12.39
C ARG A 65 -12.30 4.62 -12.89
N VAL A 66 -12.99 5.72 -13.12
CA VAL A 66 -12.38 6.98 -13.58
C VAL A 66 -12.03 7.95 -12.46
N GLY A 67 -12.59 7.76 -11.27
CA GLY A 67 -12.35 8.57 -10.07
C GLY A 67 -12.27 7.73 -8.81
N TYR A 68 -12.03 8.40 -7.67
CA TYR A 68 -12.03 7.77 -6.36
C TYR A 68 -13.47 7.52 -5.91
N GLU A 69 -13.80 6.27 -5.64
CA GLU A 69 -15.07 5.86 -5.07
C GLU A 69 -14.87 4.66 -4.17
N ASP A 70 -15.24 4.82 -2.89
CA ASP A 70 -15.20 3.76 -1.89
C ASP A 70 -16.43 2.84 -2.00
N LEU A 71 -16.31 1.63 -1.43
CA LEU A 71 -17.41 0.69 -1.24
C LEU A 71 -18.03 0.15 -2.54
N VAL A 72 -17.40 0.36 -3.68
CA VAL A 72 -17.81 -0.26 -4.95
C VAL A 72 -17.13 -1.62 -5.07
N PRO A 73 -17.91 -2.72 -5.21
CA PRO A 73 -17.35 -4.07 -5.30
C PRO A 73 -16.33 -4.23 -6.43
N TRP A 74 -15.26 -4.96 -6.15
CA TRP A 74 -14.24 -5.33 -7.13
C TRP A 74 -14.54 -6.73 -7.68
N ASP A 75 -15.27 -6.76 -8.77
CA ASP A 75 -15.67 -7.98 -9.46
C ASP A 75 -15.05 -7.98 -10.86
N TYR A 76 -13.79 -8.42 -10.93
CA TYR A 76 -13.05 -8.56 -12.19
C TYR A 76 -12.71 -10.02 -12.44
N SER A 77 -13.11 -10.54 -13.60
CA SER A 77 -12.90 -11.93 -14.00
C SER A 77 -11.42 -12.28 -14.21
N HIS A 78 -10.62 -11.29 -14.57
CA HIS A 78 -9.19 -11.45 -14.83
C HIS A 78 -8.38 -10.43 -14.02
N THR A 79 -7.41 -10.95 -13.25
CA THR A 79 -6.53 -10.13 -12.45
C THR A 79 -5.10 -10.61 -12.57
N LEU A 80 -4.12 -9.73 -12.42
CA LEU A 80 -2.70 -10.05 -12.46
C LEU A 80 -2.35 -11.24 -11.56
N ALA A 81 -2.79 -11.20 -10.31
CA ALA A 81 -2.53 -12.27 -9.35
C ALA A 81 -3.26 -13.57 -9.72
N GLY A 82 -4.51 -13.46 -10.19
CA GLY A 82 -5.30 -14.61 -10.62
C GLY A 82 -4.70 -15.32 -11.83
N GLU A 83 -4.25 -14.57 -12.83
CA GLU A 83 -3.61 -15.16 -14.02
C GLU A 83 -2.24 -15.79 -13.68
N LEU A 84 -1.46 -15.15 -12.83
CA LEU A 84 -0.20 -15.74 -12.34
C LEU A 84 -0.46 -17.00 -11.50
N SER A 85 -1.50 -17.01 -10.67
CA SER A 85 -1.90 -18.20 -9.90
C SER A 85 -2.30 -19.37 -10.82
N LYS A 86 -3.09 -19.10 -11.87
CA LYS A 86 -3.44 -20.09 -12.91
C LYS A 86 -2.20 -20.62 -13.65
N ALA A 87 -1.18 -19.77 -13.82
CA ALA A 87 0.10 -20.16 -14.41
C ALA A 87 1.03 -20.92 -13.44
N GLY A 88 0.57 -21.27 -12.23
CA GLY A 88 1.31 -22.08 -11.26
C GLY A 88 2.18 -21.29 -10.29
N TYR A 89 2.10 -19.97 -10.27
CA TYR A 89 2.77 -19.13 -9.27
C TYR A 89 2.01 -19.18 -7.94
N TYR A 90 2.74 -19.19 -6.84
CA TYR A 90 2.16 -18.82 -5.55
C TYR A 90 2.14 -17.30 -5.45
N THR A 91 0.97 -16.71 -5.27
CA THR A 91 0.79 -15.26 -5.29
C THR A 91 0.46 -14.72 -3.90
N GLN A 92 1.29 -13.81 -3.42
CA GLN A 92 1.17 -13.19 -2.09
C GLN A 92 1.09 -11.67 -2.22
N CYS A 93 0.13 -11.06 -1.54
CA CYS A 93 0.13 -9.62 -1.30
C CYS A 93 0.43 -9.34 0.17
N VAL A 94 1.26 -8.32 0.44
CA VAL A 94 1.51 -7.79 1.79
C VAL A 94 1.34 -6.27 1.75
N GLY A 95 0.47 -5.75 2.59
CA GLY A 95 0.20 -4.33 2.73
C GLY A 95 -1.04 -3.86 1.99
N LYS A 96 -0.99 -2.70 1.35
CA LYS A 96 -2.16 -2.00 0.81
C LYS A 96 -2.71 -2.64 -0.46
N MET A 97 -3.97 -3.05 -0.41
CA MET A 97 -4.74 -3.46 -1.59
C MET A 97 -5.75 -2.40 -2.05
N HIS A 98 -6.44 -1.78 -1.12
CA HIS A 98 -7.47 -0.78 -1.33
C HIS A 98 -8.61 -1.28 -2.24
N VAL A 99 -9.11 -2.45 -1.93
CA VAL A 99 -10.21 -3.12 -2.63
C VAL A 99 -11.46 -3.15 -1.77
N HIS A 100 -12.61 -3.41 -2.37
CA HIS A 100 -13.85 -3.66 -1.65
C HIS A 100 -14.49 -4.98 -2.12
N PRO A 101 -14.99 -5.84 -1.19
CA PRO A 101 -14.82 -5.73 0.27
C PRO A 101 -13.33 -5.88 0.68
N LEU A 102 -12.97 -5.43 1.89
CA LEU A 102 -11.57 -5.39 2.36
C LEU A 102 -10.82 -6.71 2.24
N ARG A 103 -11.50 -7.84 2.44
CA ARG A 103 -10.89 -9.18 2.36
C ARG A 103 -11.04 -9.85 0.99
N ASN A 104 -11.39 -9.07 -0.05
CA ASN A 104 -11.35 -9.59 -1.42
C ASN A 104 -9.88 -9.83 -1.83
N ASN A 105 -9.52 -11.07 -2.02
CA ASN A 105 -8.13 -11.46 -2.36
C ASN A 105 -7.76 -11.12 -3.81
N LEU A 106 -8.69 -10.78 -4.65
CA LEU A 106 -8.48 -10.37 -6.04
C LEU A 106 -7.55 -11.33 -6.84
N GLY A 107 -7.68 -12.64 -6.56
CA GLY A 107 -6.89 -13.69 -7.19
C GLY A 107 -5.55 -14.02 -6.52
N PHE A 108 -5.14 -13.32 -5.46
CA PHE A 108 -4.01 -13.73 -4.65
C PHE A 108 -4.31 -15.00 -3.85
N ASN A 109 -3.33 -15.87 -3.70
CA ASN A 109 -3.44 -17.06 -2.85
C ASN A 109 -3.46 -16.69 -1.36
N ASP A 110 -2.72 -15.67 -0.96
CA ASP A 110 -2.73 -15.13 0.40
C ASP A 110 -2.56 -13.61 0.40
N VAL A 111 -3.20 -12.96 1.38
CA VAL A 111 -3.14 -11.52 1.59
C VAL A 111 -2.88 -11.23 3.06
N ARG A 112 -1.79 -10.54 3.33
CA ARG A 112 -1.50 -9.89 4.61
C ARG A 112 -1.84 -8.41 4.49
N LEU A 113 -3.07 -8.06 4.89
CA LEU A 113 -3.67 -6.77 4.59
C LEU A 113 -3.19 -5.67 5.55
N HIS A 114 -2.84 -4.52 4.98
CA HIS A 114 -2.75 -3.26 5.68
C HIS A 114 -3.07 -2.09 4.74
N ASP A 115 -4.29 -1.61 4.79
CA ASP A 115 -4.78 -0.55 3.90
C ASP A 115 -4.55 0.87 4.43
N GLY A 116 -3.81 1.01 5.53
CA GLY A 116 -3.65 2.30 6.20
C GLY A 116 -4.92 2.66 6.99
N TYR A 117 -5.33 3.91 6.95
CA TYR A 117 -6.56 4.36 7.57
C TYR A 117 -7.61 4.64 6.49
N LEU A 118 -8.72 3.93 6.52
CA LEU A 118 -9.82 4.11 5.58
C LEU A 118 -11.10 4.53 6.33
N HIS A 119 -11.50 5.78 6.18
CA HIS A 119 -12.68 6.34 6.83
C HIS A 119 -13.95 5.53 6.57
N ALA A 120 -14.14 5.05 5.34
CA ALA A 120 -15.34 4.33 4.94
C ALA A 120 -15.57 3.05 5.77
N TYR A 121 -14.50 2.41 6.23
CA TYR A 121 -14.53 1.15 6.99
C TYR A 121 -14.40 1.31 8.51
N ARG A 122 -14.50 2.55 9.00
CA ARG A 122 -14.46 2.87 10.44
C ARG A 122 -15.71 3.60 10.92
N ARG A 123 -16.76 3.62 10.13
CA ARG A 123 -18.04 4.24 10.48
C ARG A 123 -18.81 3.33 11.44
N PRO A 124 -19.63 3.89 12.34
CA PRO A 124 -20.50 3.09 13.21
C PRO A 124 -21.46 2.15 12.46
N THR A 125 -21.76 2.48 11.20
CA THR A 125 -22.65 1.70 10.32
C THR A 125 -21.91 0.58 9.56
N THR A 126 -20.58 0.52 9.65
CA THR A 126 -19.79 -0.53 9.00
C THR A 126 -20.04 -1.87 9.71
N PRO A 127 -20.38 -2.93 8.96
CA PRO A 127 -20.47 -4.27 9.54
C PRO A 127 -19.18 -4.67 10.25
N SER A 128 -19.27 -5.36 11.37
CA SER A 128 -18.10 -5.71 12.20
C SER A 128 -17.02 -6.49 11.45
N TYR A 129 -17.41 -7.34 10.51
CA TYR A 129 -16.47 -8.12 9.68
C TYR A 129 -15.78 -7.29 8.58
N GLU A 130 -16.31 -6.11 8.27
CA GLU A 130 -15.72 -5.13 7.35
C GLU A 130 -15.05 -3.97 8.08
N ASP A 131 -15.15 -3.91 9.42
CA ASP A 131 -14.45 -2.89 10.19
C ASP A 131 -12.93 -3.10 10.02
N GLN A 132 -12.25 -2.08 9.54
CA GLN A 132 -10.81 -2.14 9.29
C GLN A 132 -10.03 -2.56 10.54
N ARG A 133 -10.47 -2.15 11.73
CA ARG A 133 -9.82 -2.53 13.00
C ARG A 133 -9.84 -4.03 13.28
N VAL A 134 -10.69 -4.77 12.57
CA VAL A 134 -10.85 -6.22 12.66
C VAL A 134 -10.33 -6.92 11.39
N ALA A 135 -10.64 -6.37 10.22
CA ALA A 135 -10.32 -7.00 8.94
C ALA A 135 -8.86 -6.82 8.50
N ASP A 136 -8.16 -5.80 9.00
CA ASP A 136 -6.79 -5.48 8.64
C ASP A 136 -5.80 -6.25 9.53
N ASP A 137 -4.91 -7.04 8.91
CA ASP A 137 -4.00 -7.93 9.63
C ASP A 137 -2.96 -7.15 10.47
N TYR A 138 -2.52 -5.97 10.00
CA TYR A 138 -1.59 -5.15 10.75
C TYR A 138 -2.21 -4.61 12.04
N TYR A 139 -3.46 -4.12 12.01
CA TYR A 139 -4.14 -3.64 13.21
C TYR A 139 -4.32 -4.76 14.24
N TRP A 140 -4.65 -5.96 13.76
CA TRP A 140 -4.75 -7.12 14.63
C TRP A 140 -3.40 -7.49 15.25
N TRP A 141 -2.35 -7.54 14.43
CA TRP A 141 -1.00 -7.78 14.90
C TRP A 141 -0.53 -6.72 15.91
N LEU A 142 -0.78 -5.44 15.64
CA LEU A 142 -0.39 -4.35 16.54
C LEU A 142 -1.04 -4.50 17.93
N LYS A 143 -2.33 -4.84 17.96
CA LYS A 143 -3.04 -5.11 19.22
C LYS A 143 -2.49 -6.31 19.98
N GLN A 144 -2.05 -7.34 19.30
CA GLN A 144 -1.38 -8.47 19.93
C GLN A 144 -0.04 -8.09 20.57
N GLN A 145 0.66 -7.09 20.02
CA GLN A 145 1.95 -6.62 20.53
C GLN A 145 1.81 -5.61 21.66
N LEU A 146 0.85 -4.72 21.59
CA LEU A 146 0.77 -3.52 22.44
C LEU A 146 -0.51 -3.46 23.30
N GLY A 147 -1.45 -4.38 23.13
CA GLY A 147 -2.73 -4.40 23.82
C GLY A 147 -3.90 -3.97 22.94
N VAL A 148 -5.10 -4.28 23.39
CA VAL A 148 -6.35 -4.14 22.61
C VAL A 148 -6.67 -2.71 22.20
N ASP A 149 -6.19 -1.73 22.94
CA ASP A 149 -6.43 -0.32 22.69
C ASP A 149 -5.43 0.31 21.70
N ALA A 150 -4.42 -0.46 21.26
CA ALA A 150 -3.44 0.04 20.33
C ALA A 150 -4.06 0.35 18.96
N ASP A 151 -3.98 1.61 18.54
CA ASP A 151 -4.42 2.07 17.24
C ASP A 151 -3.48 3.18 16.74
N PRO A 152 -2.86 3.05 15.55
CA PRO A 152 -1.98 4.09 15.01
C PRO A 152 -2.70 5.40 14.72
N VAL A 153 -4.02 5.41 14.65
CA VAL A 153 -4.85 6.61 14.46
C VAL A 153 -4.92 7.47 15.72
N ASP A 154 -4.69 6.90 16.89
CA ASP A 154 -4.65 7.64 18.15
C ASP A 154 -3.54 8.70 18.20
N THR A 155 -2.66 8.73 17.21
CA THR A 155 -1.74 9.85 16.97
C THR A 155 -2.46 11.17 16.69
N GLY A 156 -3.76 11.15 16.41
CA GLY A 156 -4.56 12.28 15.94
C GLY A 156 -4.34 12.63 14.46
N LEU A 157 -3.71 11.71 13.71
CA LEU A 157 -3.52 11.83 12.28
C LEU A 157 -4.45 10.86 11.57
N ASP A 158 -5.32 11.37 10.72
CA ASP A 158 -6.12 10.55 9.82
C ASP A 158 -5.38 10.24 8.50
N CYS A 159 -6.03 9.51 7.59
CA CYS A 159 -5.42 9.05 6.35
C CYS A 159 -4.96 10.18 5.42
N ASN A 160 -5.59 11.34 5.49
CA ASN A 160 -5.33 12.51 4.66
C ASN A 160 -4.84 13.70 5.49
N SER A 161 -4.30 13.43 6.67
CA SER A 161 -3.75 14.50 7.51
C SER A 161 -2.54 15.16 6.84
N TRP A 162 -2.53 16.48 6.86
CA TRP A 162 -1.44 17.32 6.38
C TRP A 162 -0.51 17.79 7.51
N VAL A 163 -0.80 17.33 8.73
CA VAL A 163 0.02 17.58 9.92
C VAL A 163 1.02 16.44 10.10
N VAL A 164 2.26 16.78 10.36
CA VAL A 164 3.31 15.80 10.69
C VAL A 164 3.39 15.64 12.20
N ARG A 165 3.42 14.40 12.66
CA ARG A 165 3.68 14.06 14.07
C ARG A 165 4.69 12.92 14.16
N PRO A 166 5.50 12.87 15.23
CA PRO A 166 6.32 11.70 15.51
C PRO A 166 5.44 10.44 15.67
N TRP A 167 5.98 9.31 15.24
CA TRP A 167 5.39 8.01 15.52
C TRP A 167 5.36 7.75 17.02
N ILE A 168 4.23 7.31 17.57
CA ILE A 168 4.01 7.20 19.03
C ILE A 168 4.54 5.91 19.66
N TYR A 169 4.74 4.87 18.86
CA TYR A 169 5.26 3.58 19.31
C TYR A 169 6.73 3.42 18.92
N GLU A 170 7.37 2.35 19.35
CA GLU A 170 8.70 2.00 18.85
C GLU A 170 8.65 1.78 17.32
N GLU A 171 9.73 2.16 16.63
CA GLU A 171 9.82 2.10 15.16
C GLU A 171 9.52 0.71 14.58
N LYS A 172 9.88 -0.36 15.32
CA LYS A 172 9.59 -1.74 14.91
C LYS A 172 8.10 -2.03 14.67
N TYR A 173 7.21 -1.25 15.32
CA TYR A 173 5.76 -1.36 15.17
C TYR A 173 5.20 -0.51 14.03
N HIS A 174 6.04 0.30 13.38
CA HIS A 174 5.59 1.10 12.25
C HIS A 174 5.11 0.21 11.10
N PRO A 175 3.98 0.54 10.43
CA PRO A 175 3.41 -0.32 9.37
C PRO A 175 4.38 -0.60 8.22
N THR A 176 5.27 0.32 7.87
CA THR A 176 6.32 0.07 6.87
C THR A 176 7.24 -1.07 7.28
N ASN A 177 7.65 -1.13 8.56
CA ASN A 177 8.50 -2.20 9.08
C ASN A 177 7.74 -3.53 9.16
N TRP A 178 6.45 -3.49 9.49
CA TRP A 178 5.60 -4.67 9.49
C TRP A 178 5.49 -5.27 8.08
N VAL A 179 5.15 -4.47 7.06
CA VAL A 179 5.10 -4.94 5.67
C VAL A 179 6.43 -5.57 5.25
N ALA A 180 7.55 -4.91 5.53
CA ALA A 180 8.87 -5.44 5.22
C ALA A 180 9.16 -6.76 5.96
N SER A 181 8.70 -6.90 7.20
CA SER A 181 8.87 -8.11 8.00
C SER A 181 8.04 -9.28 7.45
N GLU A 182 6.76 -9.05 7.15
CA GLU A 182 5.88 -10.06 6.56
C GLU A 182 6.40 -10.53 5.18
N CYS A 183 6.91 -9.61 4.36
CA CYS A 183 7.53 -9.97 3.08
C CYS A 183 8.76 -10.87 3.28
N ARG A 184 9.64 -10.54 4.23
CA ARG A 184 10.82 -11.36 4.54
C ARG A 184 10.44 -12.72 5.09
N ASP A 185 9.39 -12.78 5.91
CA ASP A 185 8.90 -14.02 6.48
C ASP A 185 8.33 -14.93 5.38
N PHE A 186 7.52 -14.40 4.47
CA PHE A 186 7.09 -15.11 3.28
C PHE A 186 8.27 -15.66 2.48
N LEU A 187 9.27 -14.84 2.16
CA LEU A 187 10.42 -15.26 1.36
C LEU A 187 11.25 -16.37 2.02
N ARG A 188 11.30 -16.39 3.35
CA ARG A 188 12.00 -17.45 4.12
C ARG A 188 11.24 -18.76 4.14
N ARG A 189 9.91 -18.70 4.27
CA ARG A 189 9.03 -19.85 4.57
C ARG A 189 8.31 -20.41 3.35
N ARG A 190 8.32 -19.69 2.21
CA ARG A 190 7.61 -20.12 1.00
C ARG A 190 8.05 -21.51 0.51
N ASP A 191 7.19 -22.20 -0.17
CA ASP A 191 7.53 -23.39 -0.95
C ASP A 191 8.51 -23.03 -2.08
N ARG A 192 9.74 -23.52 -1.99
CA ARG A 192 10.79 -23.21 -2.97
C ARG A 192 10.65 -23.99 -4.29
N SER A 193 9.78 -25.00 -4.32
CA SER A 193 9.51 -25.77 -5.55
C SER A 193 8.59 -25.00 -6.52
N LYS A 194 7.92 -23.94 -6.05
CA LYS A 194 7.02 -23.13 -6.86
C LYS A 194 7.60 -21.76 -7.17
N PRO A 195 7.40 -21.24 -8.39
CA PRO A 195 7.62 -19.84 -8.65
C PRO A 195 6.65 -19.01 -7.83
N PHE A 196 7.02 -17.75 -7.53
CA PHE A 196 6.16 -16.88 -6.74
C PHE A 196 6.03 -15.48 -7.34
N PHE A 197 4.91 -14.85 -7.01
CA PHE A 197 4.66 -13.43 -7.18
C PHE A 197 4.39 -12.81 -5.81
N LEU A 198 5.25 -11.90 -5.40
CA LEU A 198 5.09 -11.12 -4.16
C LEU A 198 4.83 -9.66 -4.51
N MET A 199 3.69 -9.15 -4.09
CA MET A 199 3.40 -7.72 -4.10
C MET A 199 3.59 -7.16 -2.69
N ALA A 200 4.61 -6.33 -2.51
CA ALA A 200 4.87 -5.59 -1.28
C ALA A 200 4.36 -4.15 -1.46
N SER A 201 3.22 -3.83 -0.90
CA SER A 201 2.51 -2.58 -1.11
C SER A 201 2.50 -1.72 0.15
N PHE A 202 3.37 -0.72 0.19
CA PHE A 202 3.52 0.18 1.32
C PHE A 202 2.51 1.32 1.26
N VAL A 203 1.86 1.62 2.38
CA VAL A 203 0.94 2.75 2.49
C VAL A 203 1.70 4.09 2.41
N ARG A 204 2.91 4.13 2.97
CA ARG A 204 3.72 5.34 2.98
C ARG A 204 4.54 5.49 1.69
N PRO A 205 4.82 6.75 1.26
CA PRO A 205 4.62 8.05 1.92
C PRO A 205 3.26 8.74 1.66
N HIS A 206 2.18 8.02 1.52
CA HIS A 206 0.84 8.63 1.45
C HIS A 206 0.53 9.46 2.73
N LEU A 207 0.23 10.76 2.70
CA LEU A 207 0.29 11.69 1.59
C LEU A 207 1.74 12.12 1.32
N SER A 208 2.04 12.43 0.04
CA SER A 208 3.33 13.02 -0.30
C SER A 208 3.55 14.33 0.45
N LEU A 209 4.59 14.40 1.29
CA LEU A 209 4.89 15.53 2.17
C LEU A 209 5.17 16.85 1.43
N ILE A 210 5.38 16.81 0.13
CA ILE A 210 5.69 18.02 -0.64
C ILE A 210 4.55 19.03 -0.67
N HIS A 211 3.32 18.57 -0.51
CA HIS A 211 2.17 19.48 -0.39
C HIS A 211 2.06 20.10 1.00
N ILE A 212 2.85 19.60 1.96
CA ILE A 212 2.83 19.99 3.37
C ILE A 212 4.00 20.90 3.71
N SER A 213 5.11 20.78 2.99
CA SER A 213 6.35 21.48 3.27
C SER A 213 6.77 22.43 2.17
N GLU A 214 5.84 23.25 1.65
CA GLU A 214 6.27 24.46 0.95
C GLU A 214 6.65 25.51 2.00
N PRO A 215 7.96 25.71 2.28
CA PRO A 215 8.40 26.70 3.28
C PRO A 215 8.15 28.15 2.82
N THR A 216 7.57 28.36 1.65
CA THR A 216 7.41 29.66 1.01
C THR A 216 5.96 30.17 0.96
N ARG A 217 4.96 29.39 1.37
CA ARG A 217 3.62 29.93 1.58
C ARG A 217 3.51 30.52 2.98
N PRO A 218 3.37 31.85 3.14
CA PRO A 218 3.00 32.41 4.43
C PRO A 218 1.64 31.82 4.81
N ILE A 219 1.58 31.18 5.96
CA ILE A 219 0.32 30.80 6.59
C ILE A 219 -0.31 32.11 7.02
N ASN A 220 -1.18 32.66 6.20
CA ASN A 220 -2.09 33.73 6.62
C ASN A 220 -3.11 33.05 7.56
N LEU A 221 -2.84 33.18 8.85
CA LEU A 221 -3.80 32.90 9.93
C LEU A 221 -4.87 34.01 9.93
#